data_51ae83962d80ea4cad947decc3d973f0
#
_entry.id   51ae83962d80ea4cad947decc3d973f0
#
_cell.length_a   1.000
_cell.length_b   1.000
_cell.length_c   1.000
_cell.angle_alpha   90.00
_cell.angle_beta   90.00
_cell.angle_gamma   90.00
#
_symmetry.space_group_name_H-M   'P 1'
#
loop_
_entity.id
_entity.type
_entity.pdbx_description
1 polymer ?
#
loop_
_entity_poly.entity_id
_entity_poly.type
_entity_poly.pdbx_seq_one_letter_code
_entity_poly.pdbx_strand_id
1 'polypeptide(L)'
;GSEMCIRDRSVAVVDEIAAEKIKSALDEMGIELLIGKVGLLDLSQRHDIDLVLNGLVGASGMQPTINAIKAGVNVALANKESLVMAGNIINKGLENSDAKLFPVDSEHSAIWQCMVGENLDDIDRIILTGSGGPFRERPLSTFSNITKDEALDHPNWDMGNKISIDSATMMNKGLEVIEAYWLFGFGLDKIDIVVHPQSIIHSMIEMNDGSIKAQMGVPDMKVPIQYALTYPEHALSNSERLDFFKCGDLTFQEPDFERFPSISLAFRALDLLGTAGTALNLANDITVDLFLNEQILFTDIPRINEIILEEHPWTEDPTLEDITNLEEWVKEKIYNL
;
A
#
# COMPACT_ATOMS: atom_id res chain seq x y z
N GLY A 1 -5.59 20.67 11.03
CA GLY A 1 -6.65 20.45 10.08
C GLY A 1 -6.45 21.30 8.85
N SER A 2 -6.44 20.68 7.67
CA SER A 2 -6.41 21.42 6.42
C SER A 2 -7.73 22.18 6.28
N GLU A 3 -7.70 23.50 6.36
CA GLU A 3 -8.83 24.37 6.01
C GLU A 3 -9.03 24.40 4.48
N MET A 4 -9.10 23.24 3.84
CA MET A 4 -9.61 23.18 2.49
C MET A 4 -11.12 23.34 2.56
N CYS A 5 -11.67 24.29 1.78
CA CYS A 5 -13.11 24.46 1.60
C CYS A 5 -13.66 23.30 0.78
N ILE A 6 -13.64 22.08 1.31
CA ILE A 6 -14.10 20.86 0.66
C ILE A 6 -15.61 20.68 0.78
N ARG A 7 -16.38 21.65 1.20
CA ARG A 7 -17.86 21.65 1.22
C ARG A 7 -18.44 20.28 1.54
N ASP A 8 -18.01 19.70 2.69
CA ASP A 8 -18.50 18.40 3.13
C ASP A 8 -20.02 18.37 3.17
N ARG A 9 -20.62 17.33 2.59
CA ARG A 9 -22.07 17.07 2.66
C ARG A 9 -22.38 16.00 3.68
N SER A 10 -21.44 15.07 3.89
CA SER A 10 -21.58 13.96 4.82
C SER A 10 -20.24 13.65 5.45
N VAL A 11 -20.24 13.23 6.70
CA VAL A 11 -19.06 12.80 7.46
C VAL A 11 -19.37 11.47 8.12
N ALA A 12 -18.47 10.49 7.98
CA ALA A 12 -18.56 9.22 8.71
C ALA A 12 -17.55 9.21 9.86
N VAL A 13 -17.97 8.89 11.05
CA VAL A 13 -17.13 8.78 12.24
C VAL A 13 -17.30 7.40 12.86
N VAL A 14 -16.22 6.60 12.82
CA VAL A 14 -16.25 5.19 13.27
C VAL A 14 -16.39 5.07 14.78
N ASP A 15 -15.77 5.96 15.55
CA ASP A 15 -15.90 6.03 17.01
C ASP A 15 -17.23 6.71 17.38
N GLU A 16 -18.16 5.94 17.95
CA GLU A 16 -19.49 6.42 18.32
C GLU A 16 -19.44 7.53 19.39
N ILE A 17 -18.50 7.46 20.32
CA ILE A 17 -18.34 8.49 21.37
C ILE A 17 -17.83 9.78 20.77
N ALA A 18 -16.91 9.71 19.82
CA ALA A 18 -16.42 10.87 19.09
C ALA A 18 -17.51 11.48 18.19
N ALA A 19 -18.33 10.63 17.56
CA ALA A 19 -19.45 11.05 16.72
C ALA A 19 -20.45 11.92 17.51
N GLU A 20 -20.85 11.51 18.70
CA GLU A 20 -21.78 12.27 19.54
C GLU A 20 -21.24 13.66 19.93
N LYS A 21 -19.92 13.81 20.08
CA LYS A 21 -19.30 15.11 20.44
C LYS A 21 -19.40 16.17 19.34
N ILE A 22 -19.46 15.76 18.07
CA ILE A 22 -19.47 16.67 16.92
C ILE A 22 -20.86 16.80 16.27
N LYS A 23 -21.82 15.97 16.67
CA LYS A 23 -23.15 15.89 16.09
C LYS A 23 -23.85 17.25 16.01
N SER A 24 -23.92 17.98 17.13
CA SER A 24 -24.58 19.30 17.16
C SER A 24 -23.94 20.30 16.19
N ALA A 25 -22.62 20.29 16.07
CA ALA A 25 -21.90 21.19 15.17
C ALA A 25 -22.17 20.83 13.69
N LEU A 26 -22.24 19.57 13.36
CA LEU A 26 -22.57 19.10 12.01
C LEU A 26 -24.03 19.39 11.65
N ASP A 27 -24.96 19.20 12.59
CA ASP A 27 -26.38 19.53 12.40
C ASP A 27 -26.58 21.04 12.11
N GLU A 28 -25.86 21.91 12.82
CA GLU A 28 -25.87 23.35 12.57
C GLU A 28 -25.33 23.75 11.20
N MET A 29 -24.38 22.96 10.68
CA MET A 29 -23.77 23.15 9.35
C MET A 29 -24.58 22.48 8.23
N GLY A 30 -25.61 21.70 8.55
CA GLY A 30 -26.39 20.92 7.60
C GLY A 30 -25.61 19.78 6.98
N ILE A 31 -24.63 19.24 7.70
CA ILE A 31 -23.77 18.12 7.26
C ILE A 31 -24.33 16.80 7.86
N GLU A 32 -24.55 15.81 7.00
CA GLU A 32 -25.01 14.49 7.42
C GLU A 32 -23.92 13.76 8.24
N LEU A 33 -24.28 13.23 9.40
CA LEU A 33 -23.39 12.41 10.22
C LEU A 33 -23.76 10.94 10.11
N LEU A 34 -22.81 10.13 9.62
CA LEU A 34 -22.87 8.68 9.59
C LEU A 34 -21.99 8.12 10.73
N ILE A 35 -22.49 7.11 11.46
CA ILE A 35 -21.83 6.65 12.69
C ILE A 35 -21.41 5.18 12.54
N GLY A 36 -20.23 4.86 13.11
CA GLY A 36 -19.71 3.52 13.19
C GLY A 36 -19.14 2.99 11.87
N LYS A 37 -18.73 1.72 11.89
CA LYS A 37 -18.25 1.03 10.68
C LYS A 37 -19.31 1.00 9.57
N VAL A 38 -20.56 0.82 9.92
CA VAL A 38 -21.67 0.82 8.95
C VAL A 38 -21.74 2.16 8.23
N GLY A 39 -21.67 3.28 8.95
CA GLY A 39 -21.65 4.61 8.35
C GLY A 39 -20.48 4.85 7.39
N LEU A 40 -19.29 4.33 7.69
CA LEU A 40 -18.14 4.38 6.77
C LEU A 40 -18.41 3.58 5.49
N LEU A 41 -18.97 2.37 5.62
CA LEU A 41 -19.29 1.53 4.47
C LEU A 41 -20.41 2.14 3.62
N ASP A 42 -21.43 2.71 4.24
CA ASP A 42 -22.52 3.42 3.52
C ASP A 42 -21.98 4.62 2.74
N LEU A 43 -21.03 5.38 3.34
CA LEU A 43 -20.40 6.51 2.66
C LEU A 43 -19.62 6.06 1.43
N SER A 44 -18.90 4.93 1.52
CA SER A 44 -18.03 4.42 0.44
C SER A 44 -18.80 3.90 -0.79
N GLN A 45 -20.08 3.55 -0.66
CA GLN A 45 -20.91 2.98 -1.74
C GLN A 45 -22.00 3.93 -2.26
N ARG A 46 -21.90 5.23 -1.96
CA ARG A 46 -22.91 6.21 -2.41
C ARG A 46 -22.85 6.39 -3.93
N HIS A 47 -24.01 6.44 -4.57
CA HIS A 47 -24.12 6.63 -6.01
C HIS A 47 -24.00 8.10 -6.46
N ASP A 48 -23.92 9.06 -5.53
CA ASP A 48 -23.80 10.49 -5.81
C ASP A 48 -22.34 11.00 -5.71
N ILE A 49 -21.39 10.07 -5.73
CA ILE A 49 -19.95 10.33 -5.75
C ILE A 49 -19.29 9.69 -6.97
N ASP A 50 -18.27 10.33 -7.52
CA ASP A 50 -17.56 9.88 -8.73
C ASP A 50 -16.35 9.01 -8.39
N LEU A 51 -15.74 9.25 -7.21
CA LEU A 51 -14.50 8.60 -6.81
C LEU A 51 -14.35 8.57 -5.29
N VAL A 52 -13.88 7.46 -4.79
CA VAL A 52 -13.42 7.27 -3.41
C VAL A 52 -11.90 7.32 -3.37
N LEU A 53 -11.30 8.27 -2.66
CA LEU A 53 -9.89 8.23 -2.31
C LEU A 53 -9.74 7.45 -0.99
N ASN A 54 -9.24 6.22 -1.08
CA ASN A 54 -9.04 5.36 0.08
C ASN A 54 -7.61 5.48 0.63
N GLY A 55 -7.44 6.25 1.69
CA GLY A 55 -6.19 6.41 2.45
C GLY A 55 -6.26 5.82 3.86
N LEU A 56 -7.19 4.89 4.13
CA LEU A 56 -7.23 4.16 5.40
C LEU A 56 -5.98 3.27 5.54
N VAL A 57 -5.58 3.00 6.78
CA VAL A 57 -4.36 2.22 7.08
C VAL A 57 -4.73 0.77 7.40
N GLY A 58 -3.93 -0.18 6.88
CA GLY A 58 -4.07 -1.60 7.17
C GLY A 58 -5.38 -2.20 6.64
N ALA A 59 -5.86 -3.26 7.27
CA ALA A 59 -7.04 -4.02 6.85
C ALA A 59 -8.36 -3.20 6.78
N SER A 60 -8.41 -2.04 7.45
CA SER A 60 -9.63 -1.21 7.52
C SER A 60 -10.05 -0.62 6.17
N GLY A 61 -9.12 -0.51 5.20
CA GLY A 61 -9.40 0.00 3.86
C GLY A 61 -10.04 -1.02 2.91
N MET A 62 -9.92 -2.31 3.20
CA MET A 62 -10.36 -3.38 2.30
C MET A 62 -11.87 -3.34 2.00
N GLN A 63 -12.70 -3.34 3.03
CA GLN A 63 -14.15 -3.38 2.85
C GLN A 63 -14.70 -2.13 2.15
N PRO A 64 -14.28 -0.88 2.50
CA PRO A 64 -14.67 0.32 1.75
C PRO A 64 -14.29 0.26 0.27
N THR A 65 -13.09 -0.25 -0.08
CA THR A 65 -12.67 -0.45 -1.47
C THR A 65 -13.62 -1.39 -2.22
N ILE A 66 -13.91 -2.56 -1.64
CA ILE A 66 -14.81 -3.55 -2.24
C ILE A 66 -16.22 -2.99 -2.42
N ASN A 67 -16.73 -2.24 -1.43
CA ASN A 67 -18.08 -1.66 -1.50
C ASN A 67 -18.18 -0.58 -2.57
N ALA A 68 -17.17 0.30 -2.68
CA ALA A 68 -17.10 1.32 -3.74
C ALA A 68 -17.13 0.68 -5.13
N ILE A 69 -16.30 -0.34 -5.36
CA ILE A 69 -16.25 -1.07 -6.63
C ILE A 69 -17.60 -1.73 -6.95
N LYS A 70 -18.22 -2.42 -5.98
CA LYS A 70 -19.54 -3.04 -6.17
C LYS A 70 -20.63 -2.02 -6.49
N ALA A 71 -20.51 -0.80 -5.99
CA ALA A 71 -21.43 0.29 -6.28
C ALA A 71 -21.17 1.00 -7.62
N GLY A 72 -20.13 0.59 -8.37
CA GLY A 72 -19.74 1.24 -9.64
C GLY A 72 -18.98 2.54 -9.44
N VAL A 73 -18.46 2.81 -8.25
CA VAL A 73 -17.72 4.02 -7.90
C VAL A 73 -16.22 3.78 -8.10
N ASN A 74 -15.54 4.69 -8.80
CA ASN A 74 -14.10 4.63 -8.98
C ASN A 74 -13.35 4.72 -7.64
N VAL A 75 -12.18 4.10 -7.57
CA VAL A 75 -11.34 4.14 -6.37
C VAL A 75 -9.94 4.62 -6.72
N ALA A 76 -9.47 5.68 -6.05
CA ALA A 76 -8.06 6.05 -5.96
C ALA A 76 -7.51 5.37 -4.68
N LEU A 77 -6.71 4.32 -4.86
CA LEU A 77 -6.29 3.44 -3.78
C LEU A 77 -4.88 3.78 -3.30
N ALA A 78 -4.80 4.33 -2.07
CA ALA A 78 -3.54 4.49 -1.34
C ALA A 78 -3.31 3.35 -0.32
N ASN A 79 -4.37 2.59 -0.01
CA ASN A 79 -4.32 1.45 0.91
C ASN A 79 -3.92 0.17 0.16
N LYS A 80 -2.62 -0.08 0.03
CA LYS A 80 -2.08 -1.28 -0.65
C LYS A 80 -2.53 -2.59 -0.01
N GLU A 81 -2.75 -2.57 1.31
CA GLU A 81 -3.16 -3.74 2.07
C GLU A 81 -4.49 -4.31 1.57
N SER A 82 -5.38 -3.49 1.03
CA SER A 82 -6.62 -3.96 0.39
C SER A 82 -6.35 -4.94 -0.75
N LEU A 83 -5.39 -4.65 -1.63
CA LEU A 83 -5.02 -5.54 -2.74
C LEU A 83 -4.22 -6.74 -2.25
N VAL A 84 -3.32 -6.54 -1.30
CA VAL A 84 -2.53 -7.65 -0.71
C VAL A 84 -3.45 -8.68 -0.08
N MET A 85 -4.49 -8.25 0.65
CA MET A 85 -5.40 -9.14 1.38
C MET A 85 -6.54 -9.70 0.53
N ALA A 86 -7.06 -8.94 -0.41
CA ALA A 86 -8.28 -9.25 -1.12
C ALA A 86 -8.19 -8.99 -2.64
N GLY A 87 -7.00 -9.04 -3.23
CA GLY A 87 -6.79 -8.71 -4.64
C GLY A 87 -7.67 -9.53 -5.59
N ASN A 88 -7.84 -10.83 -5.34
CA ASN A 88 -8.73 -11.68 -6.11
C ASN A 88 -10.20 -11.22 -6.03
N ILE A 89 -10.70 -10.86 -4.82
CA ILE A 89 -12.07 -10.36 -4.62
C ILE A 89 -12.26 -9.01 -5.30
N ILE A 90 -11.26 -8.12 -5.20
CA ILE A 90 -11.26 -6.79 -5.82
C ILE A 90 -11.29 -6.92 -7.34
N ASN A 91 -10.42 -7.75 -7.94
CA ASN A 91 -10.37 -7.92 -9.39
C ASN A 91 -11.66 -8.57 -9.94
N LYS A 92 -12.20 -9.59 -9.26
CA LYS A 92 -13.53 -10.13 -9.59
C LYS A 92 -14.63 -9.06 -9.51
N GLY A 93 -14.52 -8.14 -8.55
CA GLY A 93 -15.43 -7.00 -8.42
C GLY A 93 -15.31 -6.02 -9.59
N LEU A 94 -14.10 -5.68 -10.00
CA LEU A 94 -13.81 -4.79 -11.14
C LEU A 94 -14.31 -5.38 -12.47
N GLU A 95 -14.15 -6.69 -12.70
CA GLU A 95 -14.65 -7.38 -13.89
C GLU A 95 -16.19 -7.30 -14.02
N ASN A 96 -16.90 -7.16 -12.91
CA ASN A 96 -18.36 -7.10 -12.85
C ASN A 96 -18.90 -5.70 -12.57
N SER A 97 -18.09 -4.65 -12.74
CA SER A 97 -18.44 -3.26 -12.43
C SER A 97 -17.85 -2.31 -13.47
N ASP A 98 -18.44 -1.14 -13.63
CA ASP A 98 -17.89 -0.04 -14.42
C ASP A 98 -16.82 0.76 -13.64
N ALA A 99 -16.59 0.43 -12.37
CA ALA A 99 -15.59 1.08 -11.53
C ALA A 99 -14.17 0.87 -12.04
N LYS A 100 -13.34 1.90 -11.85
CA LYS A 100 -11.91 1.86 -12.14
C LYS A 100 -11.11 2.00 -10.85
N LEU A 101 -9.97 1.32 -10.80
CA LEU A 101 -9.02 1.41 -9.71
C LEU A 101 -7.79 2.19 -10.17
N PHE A 102 -7.47 3.28 -9.46
CA PHE A 102 -6.32 4.14 -9.74
C PHE A 102 -5.30 4.02 -8.61
N PRO A 103 -4.06 3.62 -8.90
CA PRO A 103 -3.03 3.53 -7.87
C PRO A 103 -2.60 4.92 -7.38
N VAL A 104 -2.44 5.05 -6.07
CA VAL A 104 -1.92 6.25 -5.40
C VAL A 104 -0.52 6.01 -4.85
N ASP A 105 -0.15 4.76 -4.55
CA ASP A 105 1.21 4.43 -4.16
C ASP A 105 2.20 4.92 -5.24
N SER A 106 3.30 5.56 -4.83
CA SER A 106 4.18 6.29 -5.74
C SER A 106 4.78 5.42 -6.83
N GLU A 107 5.18 4.21 -6.49
CA GLU A 107 5.76 3.24 -7.42
C GLU A 107 4.73 2.75 -8.44
N HIS A 108 3.53 2.42 -7.96
CA HIS A 108 2.44 1.93 -8.83
C HIS A 108 1.87 3.04 -9.70
N SER A 109 1.75 4.25 -9.17
CA SER A 109 1.41 5.44 -9.97
C SER A 109 2.44 5.68 -11.08
N ALA A 110 3.74 5.51 -10.78
CA ALA A 110 4.82 5.65 -11.75
C ALA A 110 4.73 4.60 -12.86
N ILE A 111 4.51 3.32 -12.50
CA ILE A 111 4.31 2.23 -13.46
C ILE A 111 3.10 2.53 -14.35
N TRP A 112 1.97 2.87 -13.74
CA TRP A 112 0.75 3.24 -14.47
C TRP A 112 0.99 4.39 -15.47
N GLN A 113 1.65 5.47 -15.04
CA GLN A 113 1.99 6.60 -15.91
C GLN A 113 2.89 6.17 -17.07
N CYS A 114 3.85 5.27 -16.85
CA CYS A 114 4.70 4.71 -17.90
C CYS A 114 3.92 3.84 -18.91
N MET A 115 2.85 3.18 -18.48
CA MET A 115 2.00 2.32 -19.30
C MET A 115 0.99 3.09 -20.15
N VAL A 116 0.68 4.35 -19.82
CA VAL A 116 -0.31 5.14 -20.56
C VAL A 116 0.09 5.26 -22.02
N GLY A 117 -0.78 4.76 -22.91
CA GLY A 117 -0.57 4.80 -24.35
C GLY A 117 0.30 3.68 -24.92
N GLU A 118 0.79 2.77 -24.08
CA GLU A 118 1.50 1.58 -24.51
C GLU A 118 0.56 0.38 -24.71
N ASN A 119 0.97 -0.56 -25.56
CA ASN A 119 0.34 -1.86 -25.60
C ASN A 119 0.95 -2.75 -24.49
N LEU A 120 0.12 -3.30 -23.62
CA LEU A 120 0.58 -4.13 -22.48
C LEU A 120 1.36 -5.37 -22.92
N ASP A 121 1.07 -5.93 -24.10
CA ASP A 121 1.78 -7.08 -24.67
C ASP A 121 3.23 -6.75 -25.06
N ASP A 122 3.55 -5.46 -25.24
CA ASP A 122 4.90 -4.98 -25.57
C ASP A 122 5.76 -4.72 -24.33
N ILE A 123 5.21 -4.88 -23.12
CA ILE A 123 5.92 -4.71 -21.85
C ILE A 123 6.47 -6.07 -21.41
N ASP A 124 7.79 -6.17 -21.32
CA ASP A 124 8.46 -7.38 -20.85
C ASP A 124 8.33 -7.56 -19.35
N ARG A 125 8.66 -6.50 -18.57
CA ARG A 125 8.58 -6.53 -17.11
C ARG A 125 8.37 -5.15 -16.50
N ILE A 126 7.97 -5.14 -15.24
CA ILE A 126 7.92 -3.95 -14.39
C ILE A 126 9.05 -3.98 -13.36
N ILE A 127 9.60 -2.82 -13.05
CA ILE A 127 10.74 -2.66 -12.14
C ILE A 127 10.35 -1.67 -11.04
N LEU A 128 10.06 -2.21 -9.85
CA LEU A 128 9.78 -1.42 -8.66
C LEU A 128 11.08 -0.85 -8.09
N THR A 129 11.14 0.44 -7.86
CA THR A 129 12.26 1.04 -7.15
C THR A 129 11.98 1.13 -5.65
N GLY A 130 13.02 1.12 -4.83
CA GLY A 130 12.91 1.37 -3.39
C GLY A 130 14.16 2.05 -2.85
N SER A 131 14.04 2.86 -1.80
CA SER A 131 15.19 3.52 -1.17
C SER A 131 16.18 2.54 -0.52
N GLY A 132 15.73 1.31 -0.22
CA GLY A 132 16.46 0.32 0.55
C GLY A 132 16.36 0.50 2.06
N GLY A 133 15.59 1.49 2.51
CA GLY A 133 15.36 1.79 3.92
C GLY A 133 16.60 2.31 4.66
N PRO A 134 16.47 2.59 5.98
CA PRO A 134 17.56 3.15 6.79
C PRO A 134 18.71 2.17 7.06
N PHE A 135 18.48 0.86 6.89
CA PHE A 135 19.44 -0.18 7.30
C PHE A 135 20.17 -0.88 6.16
N ARG A 136 20.05 -0.39 4.91
CA ARG A 136 20.68 -1.04 3.75
C ARG A 136 22.19 -1.24 3.88
N GLU A 137 22.89 -0.34 4.60
CA GLU A 137 24.36 -0.40 4.81
C GLU A 137 24.75 -0.87 6.22
N ARG A 138 23.75 -1.09 7.12
CA ARG A 138 24.01 -1.51 8.50
C ARG A 138 24.55 -2.94 8.53
N PRO A 139 25.59 -3.28 9.31
CA PRO A 139 26.05 -4.66 9.44
C PRO A 139 24.95 -5.58 9.97
N LEU A 140 24.70 -6.69 9.27
CA LEU A 140 23.61 -7.65 9.61
C LEU A 140 23.73 -8.16 11.06
N SER A 141 24.96 -8.35 11.56
CA SER A 141 25.21 -8.79 12.95
C SER A 141 24.71 -7.81 14.03
N THR A 142 24.29 -6.61 13.65
CA THR A 142 23.76 -5.58 14.58
C THR A 142 22.24 -5.40 14.49
N PHE A 143 21.56 -6.18 13.66
CA PHE A 143 20.11 -6.02 13.44
C PHE A 143 19.28 -6.31 14.71
N SER A 144 19.73 -7.23 15.57
CA SER A 144 19.09 -7.48 16.87
C SER A 144 19.09 -6.27 17.82
N ASN A 145 19.94 -5.28 17.55
CA ASN A 145 20.08 -4.08 18.38
C ASN A 145 19.36 -2.86 17.75
N ILE A 146 18.62 -3.04 16.64
CA ILE A 146 17.85 -1.95 16.02
C ILE A 146 16.76 -1.51 16.97
N THR A 147 16.74 -0.21 17.27
CA THR A 147 15.73 0.41 18.10
C THR A 147 14.58 0.95 17.26
N LYS A 148 13.45 1.18 17.92
CA LYS A 148 12.28 1.83 17.32
C LYS A 148 12.62 3.18 16.68
N ASP A 149 13.35 4.03 17.40
CA ASP A 149 13.70 5.38 16.93
C ASP A 149 14.58 5.32 15.68
N GLU A 150 15.55 4.39 15.63
CA GLU A 150 16.38 4.18 14.43
C GLU A 150 15.54 3.70 13.23
N ALA A 151 14.55 2.84 13.47
CA ALA A 151 13.69 2.29 12.42
C ALA A 151 12.66 3.30 11.89
N LEU A 152 12.29 4.30 12.68
CA LEU A 152 11.40 5.39 12.30
C LEU A 152 12.12 6.52 11.54
N ASP A 153 13.46 6.59 11.58
CA ASP A 153 14.25 7.62 10.91
C ASP A 153 14.51 7.27 9.43
N HIS A 154 13.48 7.52 8.60
CA HIS A 154 13.57 7.23 7.16
C HIS A 154 14.36 8.32 6.42
N PRO A 155 15.33 7.96 5.53
CA PRO A 155 16.25 8.94 4.92
C PRO A 155 15.60 9.96 3.98
N ASN A 156 14.48 9.64 3.33
CA ASN A 156 13.90 10.45 2.24
C ASN A 156 12.45 10.88 2.49
N TRP A 157 11.70 10.15 3.31
CA TRP A 157 10.26 10.35 3.47
C TRP A 157 9.89 10.60 4.93
N ASP A 158 9.01 11.56 5.17
CA ASP A 158 8.32 11.73 6.45
C ASP A 158 6.98 10.98 6.37
N MET A 159 6.89 9.86 7.07
CA MET A 159 5.79 8.90 6.94
C MET A 159 5.23 8.49 8.30
N GLY A 160 4.04 7.86 8.28
CA GLY A 160 3.46 7.25 9.47
C GLY A 160 4.32 6.09 10.02
N ASN A 161 4.15 5.78 11.30
CA ASN A 161 4.99 4.79 12.00
C ASN A 161 5.01 3.41 11.33
N LYS A 162 3.83 2.88 10.96
CA LYS A 162 3.71 1.55 10.36
C LYS A 162 4.52 1.44 9.06
N ILE A 163 4.31 2.35 8.11
CA ILE A 163 4.99 2.31 6.81
C ILE A 163 6.50 2.60 6.94
N SER A 164 6.94 3.34 7.97
CA SER A 164 8.37 3.54 8.26
C SER A 164 9.04 2.24 8.68
N ILE A 165 8.39 1.43 9.54
CA ILE A 165 8.90 0.10 9.90
C ILE A 165 8.85 -0.86 8.71
N ASP A 166 7.79 -0.83 7.90
CA ASP A 166 7.71 -1.63 6.66
C ASP A 166 8.81 -1.26 5.67
N SER A 167 9.18 0.01 5.58
CA SER A 167 10.33 0.45 4.78
C SER A 167 11.65 -0.04 5.38
N ALA A 168 11.80 0.03 6.71
CA ALA A 168 13.00 -0.41 7.40
C ALA A 168 13.25 -1.92 7.28
N THR A 169 12.18 -2.74 7.25
CA THR A 169 12.22 -4.20 7.02
C THR A 169 12.20 -4.58 5.54
N MET A 170 12.01 -3.64 4.64
CA MET A 170 11.71 -3.83 3.21
C MET A 170 10.39 -4.61 2.96
N MET A 171 9.55 -4.81 3.99
CA MET A 171 8.22 -5.39 3.81
C MET A 171 7.33 -4.48 2.95
N ASN A 172 7.48 -3.15 3.05
CA ASN A 172 6.77 -2.24 2.15
C ASN A 172 6.95 -2.62 0.69
N LYS A 173 8.20 -2.88 0.30
CA LYS A 173 8.53 -3.29 -1.08
C LYS A 173 7.99 -4.68 -1.40
N GLY A 174 7.98 -5.59 -0.43
CA GLY A 174 7.33 -6.89 -0.59
C GLY A 174 5.82 -6.77 -0.83
N LEU A 175 5.12 -5.96 -0.04
CA LEU A 175 3.67 -5.72 -0.24
C LEU A 175 3.39 -5.05 -1.58
N GLU A 176 4.26 -4.17 -2.04
CA GLU A 176 4.16 -3.52 -3.34
C GLU A 176 4.32 -4.49 -4.53
N VAL A 177 5.13 -5.55 -4.40
CA VAL A 177 5.18 -6.63 -5.39
C VAL A 177 3.82 -7.31 -5.53
N ILE A 178 3.17 -7.61 -4.41
CA ILE A 178 1.83 -8.24 -4.42
C ILE A 178 0.78 -7.27 -4.98
N GLU A 179 0.86 -5.98 -4.61
CA GLU A 179 -0.02 -4.94 -5.16
C GLU A 179 0.14 -4.81 -6.68
N ALA A 180 1.39 -4.76 -7.18
CA ALA A 180 1.69 -4.67 -8.61
C ALA A 180 1.12 -5.84 -9.41
N TYR A 181 1.22 -7.06 -8.88
CA TYR A 181 0.62 -8.24 -9.48
C TYR A 181 -0.89 -8.07 -9.69
N TRP A 182 -1.61 -7.64 -8.64
CA TRP A 182 -3.07 -7.46 -8.71
C TRP A 182 -3.50 -6.26 -9.56
N LEU A 183 -2.73 -5.18 -9.57
CA LEU A 183 -3.05 -3.97 -10.35
C LEU A 183 -2.82 -4.14 -11.84
N PHE A 184 -1.70 -4.78 -12.20
CA PHE A 184 -1.23 -4.76 -13.59
C PHE A 184 -1.30 -6.12 -14.29
N GLY A 185 -1.53 -7.20 -13.55
CA GLY A 185 -1.68 -8.55 -14.12
C GLY A 185 -0.40 -9.19 -14.65
N PHE A 186 0.79 -8.67 -14.28
CA PHE A 186 2.06 -9.29 -14.63
C PHE A 186 2.36 -10.48 -13.72
N GLY A 187 2.89 -11.56 -14.31
CA GLY A 187 3.35 -12.72 -13.56
C GLY A 187 4.51 -12.36 -12.60
N LEU A 188 4.69 -13.18 -11.59
CA LEU A 188 5.72 -13.00 -10.56
C LEU A 188 7.13 -12.86 -11.16
N ASP A 189 7.41 -13.62 -12.23
CA ASP A 189 8.66 -13.61 -12.99
C ASP A 189 8.91 -12.35 -13.81
N LYS A 190 7.93 -11.45 -13.86
CA LYS A 190 7.98 -10.17 -14.57
C LYS A 190 7.93 -8.95 -13.63
N ILE A 191 8.09 -9.17 -12.33
CA ILE A 191 8.11 -8.10 -11.33
C ILE A 191 9.47 -8.10 -10.63
N ASP A 192 10.29 -7.12 -10.93
CA ASP A 192 11.61 -6.95 -10.34
C ASP A 192 11.64 -5.79 -9.32
N ILE A 193 12.62 -5.86 -8.42
CA ILE A 193 12.93 -4.80 -7.47
C ILE A 193 14.34 -4.30 -7.73
N VAL A 194 14.52 -2.99 -7.71
CA VAL A 194 15.83 -2.36 -7.70
C VAL A 194 15.92 -1.33 -6.57
N VAL A 195 17.02 -1.35 -5.83
CA VAL A 195 17.28 -0.34 -4.79
C VAL A 195 17.84 0.91 -5.44
N HIS A 196 17.14 2.02 -5.28
CA HIS A 196 17.48 3.36 -5.77
C HIS A 196 17.46 4.36 -4.61
N PRO A 197 18.59 4.55 -3.91
CA PRO A 197 18.66 5.30 -2.65
C PRO A 197 18.15 6.74 -2.75
N GLN A 198 18.29 7.38 -3.91
CA GLN A 198 17.88 8.77 -4.11
C GLN A 198 16.37 8.95 -4.25
N SER A 199 15.62 7.87 -4.53
CA SER A 199 14.15 7.89 -4.73
C SER A 199 13.66 8.93 -5.75
N ILE A 200 14.47 9.25 -6.75
CA ILE A 200 14.13 10.19 -7.84
C ILE A 200 13.37 9.47 -8.96
N ILE A 201 13.78 8.24 -9.27
CA ILE A 201 13.03 7.35 -10.15
C ILE A 201 12.06 6.57 -9.28
N HIS A 202 10.76 6.76 -9.53
CA HIS A 202 9.72 6.16 -8.69
C HIS A 202 9.34 4.75 -9.12
N SER A 203 9.48 4.37 -10.37
CA SER A 203 9.51 3.00 -10.92
C SER A 203 9.64 3.06 -12.44
N MET A 204 9.75 1.89 -13.08
CA MET A 204 10.04 1.75 -14.50
C MET A 204 9.28 0.58 -15.10
N ILE A 205 9.11 0.61 -16.44
CA ILE A 205 8.74 -0.55 -17.25
C ILE A 205 9.84 -0.81 -18.27
N GLU A 206 10.11 -2.07 -18.57
CA GLU A 206 10.99 -2.49 -19.66
C GLU A 206 10.12 -3.06 -20.79
N MET A 207 10.40 -2.62 -21.99
CA MET A 207 9.69 -3.04 -23.20
C MET A 207 10.39 -4.26 -23.81
N ASN A 208 9.70 -5.04 -24.65
CA ASN A 208 10.25 -6.22 -25.32
C ASN A 208 11.49 -5.93 -26.20
N ASP A 209 11.71 -4.69 -26.61
CA ASP A 209 12.90 -4.28 -27.35
C ASP A 209 14.08 -3.86 -26.43
N GLY A 210 13.91 -3.95 -25.10
CA GLY A 210 14.88 -3.58 -24.10
C GLY A 210 14.90 -2.08 -23.75
N SER A 211 14.02 -1.27 -24.35
CA SER A 211 13.89 0.13 -23.93
C SER A 211 13.20 0.23 -22.57
N ILE A 212 13.61 1.23 -21.77
CA ILE A 212 13.06 1.47 -20.43
C ILE A 212 12.33 2.81 -20.38
N LYS A 213 11.11 2.82 -19.87
CA LYS A 213 10.37 4.03 -19.52
C LYS A 213 10.35 4.18 -18.00
N ALA A 214 10.71 5.36 -17.51
CA ALA A 214 10.78 5.67 -16.10
C ALA A 214 9.99 6.94 -15.79
N GLN A 215 9.24 6.92 -14.70
CA GLN A 215 8.67 8.15 -14.15
C GLN A 215 9.61 8.69 -13.07
N MET A 216 9.92 9.98 -13.15
CA MET A 216 10.87 10.65 -12.28
C MET A 216 10.25 11.89 -11.65
N GLY A 217 10.65 12.19 -10.41
CA GLY A 217 10.19 13.38 -9.70
C GLY A 217 10.86 13.54 -8.34
N VAL A 218 10.57 14.64 -7.69
CA VAL A 218 10.88 14.81 -6.26
C VAL A 218 9.95 13.88 -5.45
N PRO A 219 10.42 13.25 -4.35
CA PRO A 219 9.59 12.42 -3.49
C PRO A 219 8.49 13.26 -2.82
N ASP A 220 7.31 13.34 -3.45
CA ASP A 220 6.15 14.08 -2.95
C ASP A 220 4.85 13.35 -3.34
N MET A 221 4.12 12.86 -2.34
CA MET A 221 2.85 12.15 -2.54
C MET A 221 1.75 13.00 -3.18
N LYS A 222 1.88 14.32 -3.20
CA LYS A 222 0.91 15.19 -3.89
C LYS A 222 0.80 14.86 -5.38
N VAL A 223 1.91 14.47 -6.01
CA VAL A 223 1.93 14.16 -7.45
C VAL A 223 1.10 12.92 -7.78
N PRO A 224 1.33 11.74 -7.19
CA PRO A 224 0.52 10.55 -7.48
C PRO A 224 -0.93 10.70 -7.00
N ILE A 225 -1.19 11.35 -5.87
CA ILE A 225 -2.56 11.64 -5.40
C ILE A 225 -3.28 12.52 -6.42
N GLN A 226 -2.67 13.62 -6.84
CA GLN A 226 -3.28 14.52 -7.82
C GLN A 226 -3.56 13.80 -9.13
N TYR A 227 -2.61 13.02 -9.65
CA TYR A 227 -2.78 12.29 -10.90
C TYR A 227 -3.93 11.30 -10.84
N ALA A 228 -4.06 10.55 -9.73
CA ALA A 228 -5.20 9.64 -9.53
C ALA A 228 -6.55 10.36 -9.48
N LEU A 229 -6.59 11.60 -8.98
CA LEU A 229 -7.82 12.42 -8.89
C LEU A 229 -8.17 13.15 -10.19
N THR A 230 -7.19 13.40 -11.06
CA THR A 230 -7.38 14.21 -12.28
C THR A 230 -7.21 13.45 -13.59
N TYR A 231 -6.90 12.14 -13.49
CA TYR A 231 -6.69 11.32 -14.68
C TYR A 231 -7.81 11.49 -15.71
N PRO A 232 -7.48 11.65 -17.04
CA PRO A 232 -6.14 11.49 -17.64
C PRO A 232 -5.27 12.75 -17.66
N GLU A 233 -5.64 13.82 -16.99
CA GLU A 233 -4.96 15.10 -17.05
C GLU A 233 -3.81 15.22 -16.03
N HIS A 234 -2.66 15.75 -16.48
CA HIS A 234 -1.62 16.26 -15.59
C HIS A 234 -1.96 17.71 -15.19
N ALA A 235 -2.79 17.85 -14.15
CA ALA A 235 -3.20 19.17 -13.67
C ALA A 235 -2.02 19.97 -13.09
N LEU A 236 -2.16 21.31 -13.09
CA LEU A 236 -1.13 22.18 -12.50
C LEU A 236 -0.95 21.87 -11.01
N SER A 237 0.29 21.73 -10.60
CA SER A 237 0.68 21.49 -9.20
C SER A 237 1.67 22.55 -8.72
N ASN A 238 1.62 22.83 -7.41
CA ASN A 238 2.62 23.61 -6.72
C ASN A 238 3.75 22.75 -6.12
N SER A 239 3.79 21.45 -6.45
CA SER A 239 4.87 20.56 -6.01
C SER A 239 6.22 21.02 -6.57
N GLU A 240 7.27 20.77 -5.80
CA GLU A 240 8.64 21.06 -6.21
C GLU A 240 8.97 20.30 -7.49
N ARG A 241 9.70 20.96 -8.40
CA ARG A 241 10.12 20.35 -9.66
C ARG A 241 11.51 19.77 -9.51
N LEU A 242 11.73 18.61 -10.11
CA LEU A 242 13.06 18.01 -10.19
C LEU A 242 14.00 18.93 -10.99
N ASP A 243 15.10 19.32 -10.35
CA ASP A 243 16.18 20.07 -10.98
C ASP A 243 17.34 19.12 -11.33
N PHE A 244 17.46 18.75 -12.59
CA PHE A 244 18.48 17.82 -13.08
C PHE A 244 19.93 18.29 -12.82
N PHE A 245 20.14 19.59 -12.63
CA PHE A 245 21.48 20.12 -12.31
C PHE A 245 21.85 19.92 -10.83
N LYS A 246 20.89 19.59 -9.98
CA LYS A 246 21.06 19.37 -8.54
C LYS A 246 20.82 17.94 -8.09
N CYS A 247 20.20 17.09 -8.92
CA CYS A 247 19.83 15.74 -8.49
C CYS A 247 21.03 14.80 -8.27
N GLY A 248 22.22 15.15 -8.78
CA GLY A 248 23.43 14.34 -8.63
C GLY A 248 23.39 13.02 -9.40
N ASP A 249 24.12 12.03 -8.90
CA ASP A 249 24.18 10.70 -9.48
C ASP A 249 22.95 9.87 -9.09
N LEU A 250 22.42 9.14 -10.05
CA LEU A 250 21.38 8.13 -9.83
C LEU A 250 22.04 6.76 -9.75
N THR A 251 21.91 6.09 -8.63
CA THR A 251 22.55 4.80 -8.36
C THR A 251 21.52 3.71 -8.17
N PHE A 252 21.90 2.49 -8.57
CA PHE A 252 21.04 1.32 -8.49
C PHE A 252 21.83 0.16 -7.88
N GLN A 253 21.17 -0.64 -7.04
CA GLN A 253 21.74 -1.79 -6.36
C GLN A 253 20.73 -2.95 -6.39
N GLU A 254 21.21 -4.18 -6.32
CA GLU A 254 20.37 -5.35 -6.12
C GLU A 254 19.78 -5.35 -4.70
N PRO A 255 18.55 -5.83 -4.50
CA PRO A 255 17.98 -6.01 -3.17
C PRO A 255 18.73 -7.14 -2.42
N ASP A 256 19.01 -6.91 -1.14
CA ASP A 256 19.69 -7.90 -0.28
C ASP A 256 18.64 -8.76 0.44
N PHE A 257 18.34 -9.93 -0.12
CA PHE A 257 17.33 -10.85 0.41
C PHE A 257 17.73 -11.52 1.73
N GLU A 258 19.04 -11.65 2.02
CA GLU A 258 19.53 -12.17 3.30
C GLU A 258 19.29 -11.14 4.42
N ARG A 259 19.57 -9.88 4.14
CA ARG A 259 19.39 -8.76 5.05
C ARG A 259 17.91 -8.45 5.27
N PHE A 260 17.10 -8.57 4.22
CA PHE A 260 15.67 -8.23 4.22
C PHE A 260 14.80 -9.42 3.77
N PRO A 261 14.67 -10.45 4.62
CA PRO A 261 13.91 -11.65 4.28
C PRO A 261 12.41 -11.37 4.01
N SER A 262 11.89 -10.23 4.47
CA SER A 262 10.51 -9.78 4.20
C SER A 262 10.18 -9.75 2.71
N ILE A 263 11.16 -9.40 1.85
CA ILE A 263 10.97 -9.43 0.39
C ILE A 263 10.69 -10.85 -0.07
N SER A 264 11.51 -11.83 0.36
CA SER A 264 11.32 -13.24 0.01
C SER A 264 9.98 -13.80 0.50
N LEU A 265 9.51 -13.36 1.69
CA LEU A 265 8.21 -13.75 2.22
C LEU A 265 7.05 -13.27 1.33
N ALA A 266 7.15 -12.05 0.81
CA ALA A 266 6.14 -11.52 -0.10
C ALA A 266 6.10 -12.27 -1.45
N PHE A 267 7.26 -12.60 -2.02
CA PHE A 267 7.34 -13.43 -3.22
C PHE A 267 6.76 -14.82 -2.98
N ARG A 268 7.05 -15.46 -1.83
CA ARG A 268 6.45 -16.74 -1.43
C ARG A 268 4.93 -16.65 -1.27
N ALA A 269 4.44 -15.58 -0.64
CA ALA A 269 3.00 -15.37 -0.48
C ALA A 269 2.31 -15.21 -1.83
N LEU A 270 2.94 -14.53 -2.78
CA LEU A 270 2.42 -14.35 -4.13
C LEU A 270 2.46 -15.65 -4.95
N ASP A 271 3.51 -16.48 -4.78
CA ASP A 271 3.59 -17.80 -5.44
C ASP A 271 2.51 -18.75 -4.93
N LEU A 272 2.17 -18.69 -3.64
CA LEU A 272 1.11 -19.48 -3.01
C LEU A 272 -0.29 -19.00 -3.38
N LEU A 273 -0.47 -17.69 -3.60
CA LEU A 273 -1.78 -17.05 -3.78
C LEU A 273 -2.78 -17.32 -2.63
N GLY A 274 -4.08 -17.33 -2.93
CA GLY A 274 -5.12 -17.59 -1.94
C GLY A 274 -5.04 -16.66 -0.73
N THR A 275 -5.08 -17.25 0.48
CA THR A 275 -4.98 -16.50 1.74
C THR A 275 -3.56 -16.10 2.16
N ALA A 276 -2.52 -16.47 1.41
CA ALA A 276 -1.13 -16.25 1.82
C ALA A 276 -0.77 -14.76 1.95
N GLY A 277 -1.20 -13.92 1.00
CA GLY A 277 -1.02 -12.47 1.08
C GLY A 277 -1.72 -11.87 2.30
N THR A 278 -2.95 -12.34 2.58
CA THR A 278 -3.72 -11.92 3.77
C THR A 278 -2.98 -12.30 5.06
N ALA A 279 -2.51 -13.56 5.17
CA ALA A 279 -1.80 -14.05 6.35
C ALA A 279 -0.52 -13.23 6.60
N LEU A 280 0.26 -12.98 5.55
CA LEU A 280 1.49 -12.18 5.63
C LEU A 280 1.20 -10.74 6.08
N ASN A 281 0.20 -10.10 5.49
CA ASN A 281 -0.14 -8.71 5.84
C ASN A 281 -0.64 -8.60 7.29
N LEU A 282 -1.54 -9.49 7.71
CA LEU A 282 -2.07 -9.50 9.07
C LEU A 282 -0.96 -9.76 10.11
N ALA A 283 -0.06 -10.70 9.82
CA ALA A 283 1.11 -10.95 10.68
C ALA A 283 2.00 -9.72 10.79
N ASN A 284 2.28 -9.08 9.65
CA ASN A 284 3.09 -7.88 9.61
C ASN A 284 2.47 -6.71 10.38
N ASP A 285 1.17 -6.48 10.26
CA ASP A 285 0.47 -5.43 11.00
C ASP A 285 0.64 -5.61 12.52
N ILE A 286 0.48 -6.86 13.02
CA ILE A 286 0.61 -7.18 14.45
C ILE A 286 2.07 -7.10 14.90
N THR A 287 3.01 -7.66 14.14
CA THR A 287 4.42 -7.68 14.53
C THR A 287 5.04 -6.29 14.51
N VAL A 288 4.64 -5.44 13.58
CA VAL A 288 5.04 -4.02 13.56
C VAL A 288 4.51 -3.29 14.80
N ASP A 289 3.25 -3.53 15.18
CA ASP A 289 2.69 -2.93 16.41
C ASP A 289 3.42 -3.41 17.67
N LEU A 290 3.70 -4.71 17.78
CA LEU A 290 4.47 -5.27 18.88
C LEU A 290 5.89 -4.68 18.95
N PHE A 291 6.56 -4.47 17.81
CA PHE A 291 7.86 -3.82 17.76
C PHE A 291 7.79 -2.34 18.18
N LEU A 292 6.80 -1.60 17.68
CA LEU A 292 6.58 -0.21 18.06
C LEU A 292 6.28 -0.03 19.55
N ASN A 293 5.72 -1.06 20.20
CA ASN A 293 5.49 -1.13 21.64
C ASN A 293 6.64 -1.80 22.41
N GLU A 294 7.79 -2.06 21.76
CA GLU A 294 9.01 -2.63 22.35
C GLU A 294 8.79 -4.03 22.98
N GLN A 295 7.82 -4.80 22.46
CA GLN A 295 7.50 -6.14 22.97
C GLN A 295 8.28 -7.25 22.24
N ILE A 296 8.79 -6.97 21.04
CA ILE A 296 9.62 -7.86 20.24
C ILE A 296 10.81 -7.11 19.65
N LEU A 297 11.83 -7.83 19.19
CA LEU A 297 12.98 -7.27 18.50
C LEU A 297 12.65 -7.01 17.02
N PHE A 298 13.41 -6.13 16.37
CA PHE A 298 13.30 -5.86 14.93
C PHE A 298 13.42 -7.15 14.08
N THR A 299 14.33 -8.03 14.46
CA THR A 299 14.56 -9.32 13.79
C THR A 299 13.43 -10.34 14.01
N ASP A 300 12.58 -10.15 15.00
CA ASP A 300 11.43 -11.00 15.24
C ASP A 300 10.30 -10.74 14.23
N ILE A 301 10.22 -9.52 13.66
CA ILE A 301 9.19 -9.19 12.66
C ILE A 301 9.18 -10.20 11.50
N PRO A 302 10.24 -10.32 10.68
CA PRO A 302 10.23 -11.26 9.57
C PRO A 302 10.14 -12.73 10.03
N ARG A 303 10.74 -13.07 11.19
CA ARG A 303 10.69 -14.43 11.74
C ARG A 303 9.27 -14.86 12.10
N ILE A 304 8.50 -14.02 12.76
CA ILE A 304 7.10 -14.32 13.13
C ILE A 304 6.23 -14.33 11.87
N ASN A 305 6.43 -13.38 10.95
CA ASN A 305 5.71 -13.33 9.69
C ASN A 305 5.91 -14.63 8.88
N GLU A 306 7.12 -15.20 8.89
CA GLU A 306 7.42 -16.47 8.24
C GLU A 306 6.63 -17.63 8.88
N ILE A 307 6.62 -17.74 10.21
CA ILE A 307 5.86 -18.77 10.92
C ILE A 307 4.37 -18.69 10.56
N ILE A 308 3.80 -17.49 10.55
CA ILE A 308 2.39 -17.31 10.19
C ILE A 308 2.14 -17.69 8.74
N LEU A 309 3.00 -17.29 7.82
CA LEU A 309 2.87 -17.65 6.40
C LEU A 309 2.93 -19.17 6.19
N GLU A 310 3.74 -19.90 6.96
CA GLU A 310 3.88 -21.35 6.85
C GLU A 310 2.73 -22.14 7.50
N GLU A 311 2.19 -21.63 8.60
CA GLU A 311 1.24 -22.40 9.43
C GLU A 311 -0.23 -21.96 9.26
N HIS A 312 -0.52 -20.89 8.47
CA HIS A 312 -1.90 -20.42 8.35
C HIS A 312 -2.80 -21.44 7.64
N PRO A 313 -4.10 -21.48 7.98
CA PRO A 313 -5.07 -22.31 7.29
C PRO A 313 -5.30 -21.77 5.87
N TRP A 314 -4.54 -22.31 4.91
CA TRP A 314 -4.56 -21.84 3.53
C TRP A 314 -5.86 -22.16 2.81
N THR A 315 -6.40 -21.18 2.09
CA THR A 315 -7.61 -21.29 1.24
C THR A 315 -7.29 -20.70 -0.12
N GLU A 316 -7.57 -21.43 -1.21
CA GLU A 316 -7.22 -21.06 -2.59
C GLU A 316 -8.04 -19.85 -3.09
N ASP A 317 -9.34 -19.84 -2.89
CA ASP A 317 -10.27 -18.78 -3.33
C ASP A 317 -11.05 -18.23 -2.11
N PRO A 318 -10.43 -17.36 -1.28
CA PRO A 318 -11.01 -16.93 -0.04
C PRO A 318 -12.21 -15.99 -0.24
N THR A 319 -13.20 -16.14 0.64
CA THR A 319 -14.28 -15.19 0.83
C THR A 319 -13.88 -14.11 1.85
N LEU A 320 -14.70 -13.06 1.99
CA LEU A 320 -14.50 -12.06 3.06
C LEU A 320 -14.65 -12.67 4.47
N GLU A 321 -15.45 -13.71 4.61
CA GLU A 321 -15.57 -14.44 5.87
C GLU A 321 -14.30 -15.22 6.20
N ASP A 322 -13.68 -15.87 5.21
CA ASP A 322 -12.39 -16.54 5.38
C ASP A 322 -11.29 -15.57 5.80
N ILE A 323 -11.26 -14.36 5.21
CA ILE A 323 -10.31 -13.29 5.60
C ILE A 323 -10.54 -12.87 7.06
N THR A 324 -11.80 -12.70 7.47
CA THR A 324 -12.13 -12.32 8.86
C THR A 324 -11.74 -13.41 9.86
N ASN A 325 -12.03 -14.67 9.54
CA ASN A 325 -11.65 -15.81 10.38
C ASN A 325 -10.12 -15.96 10.48
N LEU A 326 -9.41 -15.69 9.38
CA LEU A 326 -7.95 -15.72 9.37
C LEU A 326 -7.35 -14.61 10.24
N GLU A 327 -7.96 -13.41 10.28
CA GLU A 327 -7.52 -12.33 11.16
C GLU A 327 -7.55 -12.76 12.63
N GLU A 328 -8.62 -13.42 13.07
CA GLU A 328 -8.73 -13.95 14.43
C GLU A 328 -7.66 -15.00 14.70
N TRP A 329 -7.48 -15.94 13.76
CA TRP A 329 -6.48 -17.00 13.88
C TRP A 329 -5.05 -16.45 13.97
N VAL A 330 -4.67 -15.50 13.10
CA VAL A 330 -3.33 -14.89 13.10
C VAL A 330 -3.06 -14.20 14.42
N LYS A 331 -4.04 -13.46 14.92
CA LYS A 331 -3.96 -12.76 16.20
C LYS A 331 -3.75 -13.74 17.36
N GLU A 332 -4.58 -14.77 17.47
CA GLU A 332 -4.40 -15.81 18.51
C GLU A 332 -3.03 -16.49 18.39
N LYS A 333 -2.61 -16.83 17.18
CA LYS A 333 -1.35 -17.54 16.95
C LYS A 333 -0.15 -16.70 17.37
N ILE A 334 -0.07 -15.43 17.02
CA ILE A 334 1.06 -14.55 17.36
C ILE A 334 1.15 -14.34 18.87
N TYR A 335 0.03 -14.12 19.57
CA TYR A 335 0.07 -13.94 21.03
C TYR A 335 0.36 -15.21 21.83
N ASN A 336 0.40 -16.38 21.17
CA ASN A 336 0.82 -17.65 21.77
C ASN A 336 2.25 -18.07 21.38
N LEU A 337 2.98 -17.29 20.57
CA LEU A 337 4.38 -17.49 20.22
C LEU A 337 5.31 -16.83 21.26
#